data_a5b208bb5c524af3094374f0d8d14425
#
_entry.id   a5b208bb5c524af3094374f0d8d14425
#
_cell.length_a   1.000
_cell.length_b   1.000
_cell.length_c   1.000
_cell.angle_alpha   90.00
_cell.angle_beta   90.00
_cell.angle_gamma   90.00
#
_symmetry.space_group_name_H-M   'P 1'
#
loop_
_entity.id
_entity.type
_entity.pdbx_description
1 polymer ?
#
loop_
_entity_poly.entity_id
_entity_poly.type
_entity_poly.pdbx_seq_one_letter_code
_entity_poly.pdbx_strand_id
1 'polypeptide(L)'
;MSAKWYILRVKVNAEESTLTSVKVALDNLKNKDKETIASNIHKFEILKKEVSQFKRGKKVTKNLPVYPGYILVYAEMNNEIVNFIRNNYFGSFLSVNKMPAPITEEEYNKMVEYSNSVNKSLSGGSFAVGGKVKISSGSFSSMDGTIKSIDDDKKELKLIVPIFGQDTEIDVSFKDVTIID
;
A
#
# COMPACT_ATOMS: atom_id res chain seq x y z
N MET A 1 15.18 16.42 20.60
CA MET A 1 13.92 16.70 19.83
C MET A 1 13.13 15.40 19.79
N SER A 2 11.80 15.43 19.67
CA SER A 2 11.03 14.18 19.57
C SER A 2 10.98 13.70 18.12
N ALA A 3 11.10 12.38 17.91
CA ALA A 3 10.95 11.78 16.59
C ALA A 3 9.53 11.98 16.07
N LYS A 4 9.40 12.21 14.76
CA LYS A 4 8.15 12.41 14.05
C LYS A 4 8.19 11.70 12.69
N TRP A 5 7.03 11.47 12.12
CA TRP A 5 6.91 10.95 10.76
C TRP A 5 7.09 12.05 9.71
N TYR A 6 7.85 11.75 8.68
CA TYR A 6 8.08 12.59 7.51
C TYR A 6 7.87 11.79 6.24
N ILE A 7 7.55 12.47 5.14
CA ILE A 7 7.43 11.85 3.82
C ILE A 7 8.64 12.24 2.98
N LEU A 8 9.41 11.25 2.58
CA LEU A 8 10.48 11.38 1.60
C LEU A 8 9.92 11.04 0.23
N ARG A 9 9.92 12.04 -0.67
CA ARG A 9 9.51 11.88 -2.05
C ARG A 9 10.71 11.42 -2.89
N VAL A 10 10.53 10.30 -3.57
CA VAL A 10 11.53 9.66 -4.44
C VAL A 10 10.95 9.44 -5.84
N LYS A 11 11.76 8.92 -6.76
CA LYS A 11 11.27 8.55 -8.09
C LYS A 11 10.29 7.38 -7.97
N VAL A 12 9.15 7.48 -8.66
CA VAL A 12 8.14 6.41 -8.73
C VAL A 12 8.74 5.14 -9.31
N ASN A 13 8.43 4.00 -8.74
CA ASN A 13 8.98 2.67 -9.00
C ASN A 13 10.47 2.51 -8.61
N ALA A 14 11.05 3.46 -7.89
CA ALA A 14 12.41 3.37 -7.36
C ALA A 14 12.45 3.37 -5.82
N GLU A 15 11.32 3.23 -5.15
CA GLU A 15 11.18 3.34 -3.70
C GLU A 15 12.09 2.33 -2.98
N GLU A 16 12.03 1.05 -3.37
CA GLU A 16 12.84 -0.03 -2.76
C GLU A 16 14.34 0.14 -3.04
N SER A 17 14.69 0.47 -4.29
CA SER A 17 16.09 0.68 -4.66
C SER A 17 16.68 1.91 -3.97
N THR A 18 15.90 2.98 -3.85
CA THR A 18 16.30 4.18 -3.11
C THR A 18 16.47 3.86 -1.63
N LEU A 19 15.52 3.15 -1.02
CA LEU A 19 15.61 2.75 0.39
C LEU A 19 16.86 1.89 0.66
N THR A 20 17.16 0.94 -0.24
CA THR A 20 18.37 0.12 -0.16
C THR A 20 19.63 1.00 -0.23
N SER A 21 19.67 1.94 -1.18
CA SER A 21 20.80 2.86 -1.32
C SER A 21 20.99 3.77 -0.11
N VAL A 22 19.88 4.27 0.46
CA VAL A 22 19.92 5.08 1.70
C VAL A 22 20.51 4.26 2.85
N LYS A 23 20.06 3.01 3.05
CA LYS A 23 20.58 2.14 4.12
C LYS A 23 22.06 1.87 3.96
N VAL A 24 22.52 1.52 2.76
CA VAL A 24 23.93 1.30 2.46
C VAL A 24 24.75 2.58 2.73
N ALA A 25 24.24 3.74 2.34
CA ALA A 25 24.93 5.00 2.59
C ALA A 25 25.00 5.34 4.08
N LEU A 26 23.95 5.07 4.85
CA LEU A 26 23.94 5.24 6.32
C LEU A 26 24.97 4.32 7.02
N ASP A 27 25.06 3.06 6.57
CA ASP A 27 26.02 2.09 7.12
C ASP A 27 27.48 2.52 6.88
N ASN A 28 27.73 3.20 5.76
CA ASN A 28 29.05 3.69 5.37
C ASN A 28 29.44 5.04 6.00
N LEU A 29 28.57 5.67 6.78
CA LEU A 29 28.91 6.93 7.46
C LEU A 29 30.04 6.76 8.47
N LYS A 30 30.90 7.78 8.58
CA LYS A 30 31.93 7.86 9.61
C LYS A 30 31.32 8.14 10.99
N ASN A 31 32.02 7.77 12.07
CA ASN A 31 31.50 7.80 13.43
C ASN A 31 30.75 9.09 13.81
N LYS A 32 31.30 10.27 13.49
CA LYS A 32 30.65 11.56 13.82
C LYS A 32 29.31 11.75 13.09
N ASP A 33 29.27 11.38 11.81
CA ASP A 33 28.05 11.51 11.00
C ASP A 33 27.02 10.42 11.36
N LYS A 34 27.47 9.25 11.84
CA LYS A 34 26.55 8.22 12.38
C LYS A 34 25.74 8.72 13.55
N GLU A 35 26.37 9.44 14.48
CA GLU A 35 25.68 9.97 15.66
C GLU A 35 24.64 11.04 15.31
N THR A 36 24.93 11.87 14.29
CA THR A 36 24.05 12.99 13.93
C THR A 36 23.00 12.63 12.89
N ILE A 37 23.23 11.62 12.07
CA ILE A 37 22.36 11.21 10.98
C ILE A 37 21.69 9.86 11.30
N ALA A 38 22.49 8.78 11.37
CA ALA A 38 21.93 7.44 11.46
C ALA A 38 21.21 7.19 12.78
N SER A 39 21.70 7.69 13.90
CA SER A 39 21.07 7.53 15.22
C SER A 39 19.75 8.29 15.37
N ASN A 40 19.55 9.30 14.56
CA ASN A 40 18.33 10.12 14.57
C ASN A 40 17.26 9.62 13.59
N ILE A 41 17.57 8.62 12.74
CA ILE A 41 16.61 7.97 11.85
C ILE A 41 16.25 6.62 12.45
N HIS A 42 15.01 6.49 12.91
CA HIS A 42 14.56 5.30 13.63
C HIS A 42 13.89 4.27 12.73
N LYS A 43 13.17 4.71 11.68
CA LYS A 43 12.43 3.80 10.80
C LYS A 43 12.25 4.37 9.40
N PHE A 44 12.35 3.49 8.41
CA PHE A 44 11.84 3.73 7.05
C PHE A 44 10.72 2.75 6.77
N GLU A 45 9.68 3.21 6.11
CA GLU A 45 8.54 2.37 5.77
C GLU A 45 7.97 2.71 4.38
N ILE A 46 7.72 1.67 3.60
CA ILE A 46 6.99 1.74 2.34
C ILE A 46 5.70 0.96 2.55
N LEU A 47 4.56 1.65 2.56
CA LEU A 47 3.25 0.99 2.65
C LEU A 47 2.97 0.27 1.33
N LYS A 48 2.83 -1.05 1.39
CA LYS A 48 2.73 -1.93 0.23
C LYS A 48 1.37 -2.60 0.16
N LYS A 49 0.94 -2.87 -1.08
CA LYS A 49 -0.17 -3.75 -1.41
C LYS A 49 0.33 -4.97 -2.16
N GLU A 50 -0.24 -6.10 -1.84
CA GLU A 50 0.02 -7.35 -2.53
C GLU A 50 -0.88 -7.45 -3.78
N VAL A 51 -0.28 -7.57 -4.95
CA VAL A 51 -1.00 -7.73 -6.21
C VAL A 51 -0.62 -9.06 -6.84
N SER A 52 -1.59 -9.94 -7.02
CA SER A 52 -1.40 -11.21 -7.71
C SER A 52 -1.72 -11.07 -9.19
N GLN A 53 -0.84 -11.57 -10.04
CA GLN A 53 -1.03 -11.62 -11.49
C GLN A 53 -0.71 -13.01 -11.99
N PHE A 54 -1.49 -13.51 -12.95
CA PHE A 54 -1.15 -14.75 -13.65
C PHE A 54 -0.24 -14.44 -14.84
N LYS A 55 0.96 -14.99 -14.84
CA LYS A 55 1.88 -14.96 -15.99
C LYS A 55 2.20 -16.40 -16.40
N ARG A 56 1.90 -16.74 -17.66
CA ARG A 56 2.13 -18.09 -18.23
C ARG A 56 1.56 -19.21 -17.37
N GLY A 57 0.33 -19.03 -16.84
CA GLY A 57 -0.36 -20.03 -16.01
C GLY A 57 0.17 -20.15 -14.56
N LYS A 58 1.14 -19.32 -14.16
CA LYS A 58 1.65 -19.30 -12.77
C LYS A 58 1.21 -18.02 -12.08
N LYS A 59 0.72 -18.15 -10.84
CA LYS A 59 0.43 -17.00 -9.96
C LYS A 59 1.75 -16.36 -9.55
N VAL A 60 1.90 -15.09 -9.89
CA VAL A 60 3.04 -14.26 -9.47
C VAL A 60 2.50 -13.14 -8.60
N THR A 61 2.89 -13.13 -7.34
CA THR A 61 2.55 -12.09 -6.39
C THR A 61 3.64 -11.03 -6.37
N LYS A 62 3.24 -9.77 -6.43
CA LYS A 62 4.13 -8.62 -6.34
C LYS A 62 3.65 -7.67 -5.25
N ASN A 63 4.59 -7.16 -4.47
CA ASN A 63 4.36 -6.07 -3.55
C ASN A 63 4.59 -4.75 -4.27
N LEU A 64 3.55 -3.93 -4.39
CA LEU A 64 3.61 -2.61 -4.98
C LEU A 64 3.36 -1.54 -3.91
N PRO A 65 3.98 -0.37 -3.98
CA PRO A 65 3.70 0.70 -3.04
C PRO A 65 2.24 1.15 -3.17
N VAL A 66 1.57 1.38 -2.03
CA VAL A 66 0.22 1.97 -1.98
C VAL A 66 0.29 3.45 -2.35
N TYR A 67 1.38 4.11 -1.94
CA TYR A 67 1.69 5.50 -2.28
C TYR A 67 2.96 5.55 -3.13
N PRO A 68 2.84 5.47 -4.47
CA PRO A 68 4.02 5.47 -5.35
C PRO A 68 4.82 6.77 -5.22
N GLY A 69 6.14 6.64 -5.12
CA GLY A 69 7.05 7.77 -4.98
C GLY A 69 7.21 8.27 -3.55
N TYR A 70 6.65 7.59 -2.52
CA TYR A 70 6.76 8.00 -1.13
C TYR A 70 7.37 6.92 -0.25
N ILE A 71 8.31 7.35 0.60
CA ILE A 71 8.87 6.57 1.70
C ILE A 71 8.57 7.33 2.99
N LEU A 72 7.97 6.66 3.96
CA LEU A 72 7.74 7.21 5.30
C LEU A 72 9.03 7.08 6.10
N VAL A 73 9.41 8.15 6.79
CA VAL A 73 10.62 8.22 7.61
C VAL A 73 10.25 8.69 9.01
N TYR A 74 10.54 7.88 10.02
CA TYR A 74 10.38 8.25 11.41
C TYR A 74 11.74 8.68 11.96
N ALA A 75 11.88 9.96 12.29
CA ALA A 75 13.18 10.53 12.62
C ALA A 75 13.08 11.75 13.56
N GLU A 76 14.14 12.00 14.29
CA GLU A 76 14.43 13.30 14.91
C GLU A 76 15.11 14.18 13.86
N MET A 77 14.28 14.91 13.09
CA MET A 77 14.73 15.63 11.91
C MET A 77 15.71 16.76 12.25
N ASN A 78 16.84 16.77 11.54
CA ASN A 78 17.86 17.80 11.63
C ASN A 78 18.38 18.16 10.23
N ASN A 79 19.21 19.21 10.14
CA ASN A 79 19.74 19.69 8.87
C ASN A 79 20.73 18.70 8.25
N GLU A 80 21.42 17.89 9.03
CA GLU A 80 22.37 16.88 8.59
C GLU A 80 21.65 15.77 7.81
N ILE A 81 20.49 15.32 8.32
CA ILE A 81 19.63 14.34 7.61
C ILE A 81 19.14 14.92 6.28
N VAL A 82 18.64 16.15 6.29
CA VAL A 82 18.14 16.82 5.06
C VAL A 82 19.25 16.93 4.03
N ASN A 83 20.44 17.37 4.45
CA ASN A 83 21.61 17.51 3.57
C ASN A 83 22.10 16.15 3.08
N PHE A 84 22.13 15.13 3.93
CA PHE A 84 22.51 13.77 3.56
C PHE A 84 21.61 13.22 2.45
N ILE A 85 20.30 13.32 2.60
CA ILE A 85 19.33 12.87 1.59
C ILE A 85 19.50 13.64 0.27
N ARG A 86 19.65 14.97 0.34
CA ARG A 86 19.79 15.82 -0.84
C ARG A 86 21.12 15.60 -1.57
N ASN A 87 22.22 15.54 -0.85
CA ASN A 87 23.57 15.45 -1.42
C ASN A 87 23.84 14.09 -2.08
N ASN A 88 23.12 13.03 -1.64
CA ASN A 88 23.19 11.71 -2.25
C ASN A 88 22.07 11.48 -3.29
N TYR A 89 21.31 12.50 -3.64
CA TYR A 89 20.24 12.44 -4.64
C TYR A 89 19.17 11.38 -4.35
N PHE A 90 18.93 11.05 -3.08
CA PHE A 90 17.93 10.04 -2.70
C PHE A 90 16.50 10.55 -2.84
N GLY A 91 16.30 11.86 -2.94
CA GLY A 91 14.99 12.46 -3.03
C GLY A 91 14.89 13.77 -2.27
N SER A 92 13.68 14.13 -1.88
CA SER A 92 13.41 15.34 -1.09
C SER A 92 12.27 15.12 -0.11
N PHE A 93 12.41 15.62 1.12
CA PHE A 93 11.30 15.62 2.07
C PHE A 93 10.18 16.57 1.60
N LEU A 94 8.93 16.18 1.85
CA LEU A 94 7.83 17.14 1.76
C LEU A 94 8.08 18.26 2.76
N SER A 95 8.00 19.50 2.30
CA SER A 95 8.46 20.67 3.05
C SER A 95 7.44 21.79 3.00
N VAL A 96 7.34 22.52 4.11
CA VAL A 96 6.63 23.80 4.21
C VAL A 96 7.67 24.85 4.54
N ASN A 97 7.68 25.96 3.81
CA ASN A 97 8.68 27.04 3.97
C ASN A 97 10.14 26.54 3.95
N LYS A 98 10.45 25.61 3.05
CA LYS A 98 11.78 24.97 2.88
C LYS A 98 12.23 24.08 4.06
N MET A 99 11.40 23.89 5.07
CA MET A 99 11.67 22.98 6.18
C MET A 99 10.86 21.71 6.02
N PRO A 100 11.43 20.50 6.28
CA PRO A 100 10.67 19.25 6.28
C PRO A 100 9.44 19.36 7.19
N ALA A 101 8.27 19.09 6.61
CA ALA A 101 7.02 19.11 7.35
C ALA A 101 6.72 17.71 7.90
N PRO A 102 6.59 17.54 9.23
CA PRO A 102 6.14 16.29 9.78
C PRO A 102 4.66 16.08 9.48
N ILE A 103 4.28 14.83 9.29
CA ILE A 103 2.88 14.42 9.36
C ILE A 103 2.53 14.07 10.80
N THR A 104 1.26 14.24 11.15
CA THR A 104 0.75 13.85 12.47
C THR A 104 0.63 12.33 12.58
N GLU A 105 0.58 11.80 13.80
CA GLU A 105 0.30 10.37 14.01
C GLU A 105 -1.07 9.98 13.45
N GLU A 106 -2.04 10.87 13.50
CA GLU A 106 -3.37 10.63 12.93
C GLU A 106 -3.29 10.48 11.40
N GLU A 107 -2.53 11.34 10.71
CA GLU A 107 -2.30 11.24 9.27
C GLU A 107 -1.57 9.94 8.91
N TYR A 108 -0.52 9.59 9.66
CA TYR A 108 0.18 8.33 9.49
C TYR A 108 -0.76 7.12 9.67
N ASN A 109 -1.56 7.10 10.73
CA ASN A 109 -2.51 6.02 10.99
C ASN A 109 -3.55 5.89 9.88
N LYS A 110 -4.09 7.00 9.36
CA LYS A 110 -4.99 6.99 8.19
C LYS A 110 -4.33 6.38 6.95
N MET A 111 -3.04 6.67 6.72
CA MET A 111 -2.29 6.07 5.60
C MET A 111 -2.14 4.55 5.78
N VAL A 112 -1.84 4.10 6.99
CA VAL A 112 -1.72 2.67 7.33
C VAL A 112 -3.07 1.96 7.21
N GLU A 113 -4.13 2.53 7.74
CA GLU A 113 -5.50 2.00 7.64
C GLU A 113 -5.94 1.85 6.20
N TYR A 114 -5.69 2.86 5.37
CA TYR A 114 -5.96 2.78 3.95
C TYR A 114 -5.15 1.67 3.27
N SER A 115 -3.86 1.55 3.58
CA SER A 115 -3.02 0.46 3.07
C SER A 115 -3.56 -0.92 3.45
N ASN A 116 -4.01 -1.09 4.69
CA ASN A 116 -4.60 -2.33 5.18
C ASN A 116 -5.94 -2.63 4.51
N SER A 117 -6.78 -1.62 4.29
CA SER A 117 -8.06 -1.79 3.59
C SER A 117 -7.87 -2.23 2.14
N VAL A 118 -6.90 -1.65 1.44
CA VAL A 118 -6.53 -2.06 0.08
C VAL A 118 -6.04 -3.51 0.05
N ASN A 119 -5.18 -3.91 0.99
CA ASN A 119 -4.70 -5.28 1.09
C ASN A 119 -5.84 -6.27 1.39
N LYS A 120 -6.74 -5.91 2.29
CA LYS A 120 -7.93 -6.73 2.61
C LYS A 120 -8.83 -6.92 1.39
N SER A 121 -9.08 -5.87 0.62
CA SER A 121 -9.86 -5.94 -0.61
C SER A 121 -9.18 -6.79 -1.69
N LEU A 122 -7.85 -6.73 -1.78
CA LEU A 122 -7.07 -7.52 -2.74
C LEU A 122 -6.91 -9.00 -2.35
N SER A 123 -6.97 -9.29 -1.05
CA SER A 123 -6.81 -10.65 -0.52
C SER A 123 -8.11 -11.48 -0.53
N GLY A 124 -9.23 -10.91 -0.94
CA GLY A 124 -10.53 -11.59 -0.88
C GLY A 124 -11.04 -11.84 0.55
N GLY A 125 -10.34 -11.33 1.55
CA GLY A 125 -10.58 -11.62 2.97
C GLY A 125 -11.87 -11.06 3.57
N SER A 126 -12.73 -10.46 2.76
CA SER A 126 -14.05 -9.98 3.16
C SER A 126 -15.20 -10.83 2.64
N PHE A 127 -14.93 -11.72 1.69
CA PHE A 127 -15.98 -12.57 1.13
C PHE A 127 -16.12 -13.87 1.94
N ALA A 128 -17.34 -14.20 2.29
CA ALA A 128 -17.68 -15.48 2.92
C ALA A 128 -18.77 -16.17 2.12
N VAL A 129 -18.69 -17.49 2.01
CA VAL A 129 -19.77 -18.28 1.41
C VAL A 129 -21.07 -18.03 2.17
N GLY A 130 -22.14 -17.74 1.44
CA GLY A 130 -23.42 -17.32 2.00
C GLY A 130 -23.56 -15.80 2.22
N GLY A 131 -22.47 -15.04 2.08
CA GLY A 131 -22.50 -13.58 2.15
C GLY A 131 -23.21 -12.96 0.95
N LYS A 132 -23.78 -11.76 1.15
CA LYS A 132 -24.45 -11.01 0.09
C LYS A 132 -23.53 -9.97 -0.52
N VAL A 133 -23.57 -9.83 -1.83
CA VAL A 133 -22.80 -8.84 -2.59
C VAL A 133 -23.68 -8.16 -3.63
N LYS A 134 -23.36 -6.91 -3.93
CA LYS A 134 -23.93 -6.18 -5.07
C LYS A 134 -22.91 -6.16 -6.20
N ILE A 135 -23.34 -6.47 -7.40
CA ILE A 135 -22.50 -6.42 -8.61
C ILE A 135 -22.42 -4.96 -9.06
N SER A 136 -21.19 -4.45 -9.18
CA SER A 136 -20.93 -3.04 -9.50
C SER A 136 -20.65 -2.78 -10.98
N SER A 137 -20.32 -3.81 -11.76
CA SER A 137 -20.01 -3.67 -13.19
C SER A 137 -20.46 -4.88 -14.03
N GLY A 138 -20.47 -4.72 -15.34
CA GLY A 138 -20.85 -5.75 -16.29
C GLY A 138 -22.36 -5.86 -16.55
N SER A 139 -22.76 -6.94 -17.25
CA SER A 139 -24.15 -7.17 -17.69
C SER A 139 -25.15 -7.37 -16.54
N PHE A 140 -24.65 -7.69 -15.35
CA PHE A 140 -25.45 -7.92 -14.15
C PHE A 140 -25.28 -6.81 -13.12
N SER A 141 -24.79 -5.65 -13.54
CA SER A 141 -24.59 -4.48 -12.65
C SER A 141 -25.86 -4.10 -11.91
N SER A 142 -25.71 -3.73 -10.65
CA SER A 142 -26.79 -3.38 -9.71
C SER A 142 -27.63 -4.55 -9.19
N MET A 143 -27.35 -5.78 -9.61
CA MET A 143 -28.00 -6.96 -9.06
C MET A 143 -27.33 -7.42 -7.76
N ASP A 144 -28.11 -7.95 -6.86
CA ASP A 144 -27.62 -8.56 -5.62
C ASP A 144 -27.43 -10.06 -5.83
N GLY A 145 -26.35 -10.61 -5.30
CA GLY A 145 -26.05 -12.03 -5.36
C GLY A 145 -25.60 -12.60 -4.03
N THR A 146 -25.80 -13.90 -3.84
CA THR A 146 -25.28 -14.64 -2.70
C THR A 146 -24.05 -15.44 -3.11
N ILE A 147 -22.97 -15.36 -2.34
CA ILE A 147 -21.72 -16.06 -2.64
C ILE A 147 -21.91 -17.56 -2.42
N LYS A 148 -21.79 -18.34 -3.48
CA LYS A 148 -21.82 -19.82 -3.46
C LYS A 148 -20.44 -20.40 -3.21
N SER A 149 -19.41 -19.89 -3.89
CA SER A 149 -18.02 -20.28 -3.70
C SER A 149 -17.06 -19.14 -4.04
N ILE A 150 -15.85 -19.24 -3.54
CA ILE A 150 -14.79 -18.25 -3.67
C ILE A 150 -13.60 -18.93 -4.33
N ASP A 151 -13.16 -18.42 -5.47
CA ASP A 151 -11.92 -18.81 -6.14
C ASP A 151 -10.86 -17.75 -5.91
N ASP A 152 -10.06 -17.97 -4.87
CA ASP A 152 -8.99 -17.03 -4.49
C ASP A 152 -7.85 -17.00 -5.51
N ASP A 153 -7.67 -18.04 -6.29
CA ASP A 153 -6.63 -18.11 -7.30
C ASP A 153 -6.98 -17.27 -8.52
N LYS A 154 -8.24 -17.32 -8.96
CA LYS A 154 -8.74 -16.51 -10.07
C LYS A 154 -9.22 -15.13 -9.66
N LYS A 155 -9.38 -14.88 -8.33
CA LYS A 155 -10.02 -13.67 -7.79
C LYS A 155 -11.44 -13.50 -8.33
N GLU A 156 -12.19 -14.60 -8.33
CA GLU A 156 -13.57 -14.67 -8.80
C GLU A 156 -14.49 -15.24 -7.70
N LEU A 157 -15.69 -14.75 -7.68
CA LEU A 157 -16.81 -15.28 -6.89
C LEU A 157 -17.78 -15.98 -7.82
N LYS A 158 -18.22 -17.17 -7.43
CA LYS A 158 -19.40 -17.77 -8.00
C LYS A 158 -20.59 -17.31 -7.18
N LEU A 159 -21.48 -16.57 -7.82
CA LEU A 159 -22.67 -15.97 -7.20
C LEU A 159 -23.93 -16.70 -7.64
N ILE A 160 -24.89 -16.80 -6.74
CA ILE A 160 -26.27 -17.12 -7.07
C ILE A 160 -27.02 -15.79 -7.17
N VAL A 161 -27.53 -15.49 -8.35
CA VAL A 161 -28.28 -14.24 -8.62
C VAL A 161 -29.67 -14.62 -9.12
N PRO A 162 -30.76 -14.07 -8.52
CA PRO A 162 -32.12 -14.32 -9.00
C PRO A 162 -32.35 -13.52 -10.29
N ILE A 163 -32.40 -14.22 -11.42
CA ILE A 163 -32.66 -13.64 -12.74
C ILE A 163 -34.01 -14.18 -13.22
N PHE A 164 -34.97 -13.28 -13.46
CA PHE A 164 -36.36 -13.63 -13.87
C PHE A 164 -37.03 -14.69 -12.98
N GLY A 165 -36.74 -14.66 -11.67
CA GLY A 165 -37.33 -15.61 -10.71
C GLY A 165 -36.66 -16.98 -10.67
N GLN A 166 -35.52 -17.15 -11.34
CA GLN A 166 -34.70 -18.36 -11.29
C GLN A 166 -33.32 -18.06 -10.74
N ASP A 167 -32.83 -18.89 -9.84
CA ASP A 167 -31.47 -18.78 -9.30
C ASP A 167 -30.47 -19.17 -10.37
N THR A 168 -29.65 -18.22 -10.79
CA THR A 168 -28.64 -18.39 -11.84
C THR A 168 -27.25 -18.24 -11.26
N GLU A 169 -26.37 -19.18 -11.58
CA GLU A 169 -24.97 -19.11 -11.18
C GLU A 169 -24.17 -18.28 -12.17
N ILE A 170 -23.43 -17.31 -11.67
CA ILE A 170 -22.53 -16.47 -12.49
C ILE A 170 -21.17 -16.35 -11.80
N ASP A 171 -20.12 -16.24 -12.60
CA ASP A 171 -18.77 -15.97 -12.12
C ASP A 171 -18.49 -14.47 -12.29
N VAL A 172 -18.06 -13.82 -11.19
CA VAL A 172 -17.83 -12.37 -11.14
C VAL A 172 -16.49 -12.11 -10.44
N SER A 173 -15.68 -11.21 -10.98
CA SER A 173 -14.41 -10.83 -10.38
C SER A 173 -14.62 -10.09 -9.05
N PHE A 174 -13.71 -10.29 -8.09
CA PHE A 174 -13.71 -9.59 -6.79
C PHE A 174 -13.79 -8.07 -6.91
N LYS A 175 -13.20 -7.50 -7.97
CA LYS A 175 -13.21 -6.06 -8.24
C LYS A 175 -14.57 -5.51 -8.67
N ASP A 176 -15.45 -6.40 -9.16
CA ASP A 176 -16.73 -6.05 -9.76
C ASP A 176 -17.91 -6.26 -8.79
N VAL A 177 -17.62 -6.47 -7.51
CA VAL A 177 -18.63 -6.65 -6.45
C VAL A 177 -18.33 -5.81 -5.22
N THR A 178 -19.38 -5.46 -4.50
CA THR A 178 -19.32 -4.77 -3.21
C THR A 178 -20.14 -5.58 -2.19
N ILE A 179 -19.56 -5.82 -1.00
CA ILE A 179 -20.28 -6.49 0.09
C ILE A 179 -21.45 -5.61 0.52
N ILE A 180 -22.61 -6.23 0.71
CA ILE A 180 -23.79 -5.61 1.30
C ILE A 180 -24.14 -6.37 2.58
N ASP A 181 -24.34 -5.63 3.66
CA ASP A 181 -24.79 -6.18 4.96
C ASP A 181 -26.28 -6.53 4.92
#